data_985d8b6bb18c26be9db7d32e6697e276
#
_entry.id   985d8b6bb18c26be9db7d32e6697e276
#
_cell.length_a   1.000
_cell.length_b   1.000
_cell.length_c   1.000
_cell.angle_alpha   90.00
_cell.angle_beta   90.00
_cell.angle_gamma   90.00
#
_symmetry.space_group_name_H-M   'P 1'
#
loop_
_entity.id
_entity.type
_entity.pdbx_description
1 polymer ?
#
loop_
_entity_poly.entity_id
_entity_poly.type
_entity_poly.pdbx_seq_one_letter_code
_entity_poly.pdbx_strand_id
1 'polypeptide(L)'
;EWSGRRFYTDTRFEAKLEGKWIPDSFIGPTASLMQAIQDDVPCWEKVARELIDQNPGIDKEGLFWKLYKIIVKRGSDMYLPLFNASGFKEGFLSGQVDPRKVFDKQAMIQQAEEIASLNPNVMVKVPGSKQGYEVIEHLTAKGISTNNTLTFVLPQLLDCARSVQRGLETAKKNGVDLTRWRSVITHMESRYGDLGGLRDFAKEKGIELSEADVRMAELAIF
;
A
#
# COMPACT_ATOMS: atom_id res chain seq x y z
N GLU A 1 8.97 10.90 14.06
CA GLU A 1 10.20 10.35 13.50
C GLU A 1 9.89 9.59 12.23
N TRP A 2 10.48 10.00 11.14
CA TRP A 2 10.32 9.36 9.84
C TRP A 2 11.25 8.15 9.77
N SER A 3 10.72 6.93 9.84
CA SER A 3 11.51 5.72 9.65
C SER A 3 11.10 5.04 8.35
N GLY A 4 11.50 5.61 7.22
CA GLY A 4 11.24 5.03 5.89
C GLY A 4 11.82 3.63 5.67
N ARG A 5 12.63 3.15 6.60
CA ARG A 5 13.27 1.83 6.52
C ARG A 5 12.35 0.67 6.86
N ARG A 6 11.22 0.90 7.54
CA ARG A 6 10.39 -0.15 8.11
C ARG A 6 9.26 -0.63 7.21
N PHE A 7 9.18 -0.07 6.00
CA PHE A 7 8.13 -0.39 5.04
C PHE A 7 8.60 -1.20 3.83
N TYR A 8 9.88 -1.54 3.80
CA TYR A 8 10.43 -2.45 2.79
C TYR A 8 10.70 -3.81 3.44
N THR A 9 10.36 -4.87 2.74
CA THR A 9 10.79 -6.23 3.05
C THR A 9 12.31 -6.33 2.87
N ASP A 10 13.05 -5.67 3.71
CA ASP A 10 14.47 -5.95 3.87
C ASP A 10 14.55 -7.01 4.95
N THR A 11 14.97 -8.21 4.59
CA THR A 11 15.14 -9.36 5.50
C THR A 11 16.04 -9.06 6.70
N ARG A 12 16.79 -7.95 6.67
CA ARG A 12 17.59 -7.45 7.80
C ARG A 12 16.76 -6.85 8.92
N PHE A 13 15.46 -6.59 8.70
CA PHE A 13 14.54 -5.97 9.65
C PHE A 13 13.39 -6.91 10.01
N GLU A 14 13.69 -8.16 10.22
CA GLU A 14 12.72 -9.13 10.70
C GLU A 14 12.52 -8.97 12.21
N ALA A 15 11.28 -8.90 12.65
CA ALA A 15 10.95 -8.96 14.06
C ALA A 15 10.76 -10.40 14.50
N LYS A 16 11.22 -10.74 15.69
CA LYS A 16 11.02 -12.06 16.28
C LYS A 16 9.83 -12.01 17.23
N LEU A 17 8.73 -12.63 16.85
CA LEU A 17 7.55 -12.79 17.67
C LEU A 17 7.32 -14.29 17.94
N GLU A 18 7.17 -14.67 19.21
CA GLU A 18 6.98 -16.07 19.65
C GLU A 18 7.99 -17.07 19.06
N GLY A 19 9.22 -16.61 18.84
CA GLY A 19 10.28 -17.44 18.27
C GLY A 19 10.26 -17.55 16.75
N LYS A 20 9.30 -16.96 16.06
CA LYS A 20 9.24 -16.91 14.59
C LYS A 20 9.70 -15.55 14.08
N TRP A 21 10.41 -15.55 12.98
CA TRP A 21 10.76 -14.32 12.28
C TRP A 21 9.56 -13.83 11.48
N ILE A 22 9.18 -12.58 11.69
CA ILE A 22 8.11 -11.90 10.98
C ILE A 22 8.70 -10.63 10.39
N PRO A 23 8.52 -10.35 9.08
CA PRO A 23 8.95 -9.08 8.49
C PRO A 23 8.30 -7.89 9.22
N ASP A 24 9.04 -6.81 9.46
CA ASP A 24 8.56 -5.63 10.21
C ASP A 24 7.34 -4.98 9.59
N SER A 25 7.21 -5.09 8.29
CA SER A 25 6.04 -4.64 7.56
C SER A 25 5.98 -5.31 6.20
N PHE A 26 4.78 -5.53 5.74
CA PHE A 26 4.53 -6.02 4.42
C PHE A 26 3.80 -4.94 3.62
N ILE A 27 4.47 -4.43 2.58
CA ILE A 27 3.82 -3.57 1.61
C ILE A 27 3.51 -4.44 0.40
N GLY A 28 2.34 -5.06 0.42
CA GLY A 28 1.93 -5.90 -0.66
C GLY A 28 0.75 -5.31 -1.41
N PRO A 29 0.94 -4.82 -2.61
CA PRO A 29 -0.13 -4.69 -3.56
C PRO A 29 -0.38 -6.02 -4.29
N THR A 30 -1.06 -5.95 -5.39
CA THR A 30 -1.45 -7.03 -6.29
C THR A 30 -0.38 -8.12 -6.53
N ALA A 31 0.91 -7.78 -6.51
CA ALA A 31 2.00 -8.75 -6.65
C ALA A 31 2.06 -9.75 -5.48
N SER A 32 1.80 -9.29 -4.26
CA SER A 32 1.77 -10.17 -3.08
C SER A 32 0.52 -11.04 -3.02
N LEU A 33 -0.59 -10.57 -3.59
CA LEU A 33 -1.78 -11.40 -3.79
C LEU A 33 -1.46 -12.59 -4.70
N MET A 34 -0.84 -12.32 -5.86
CA MET A 34 -0.45 -13.37 -6.79
C MET A 34 0.56 -14.32 -6.16
N GLN A 35 1.55 -13.79 -5.43
CA GLN A 35 2.55 -14.61 -4.73
C GLN A 35 1.90 -15.49 -3.66
N ALA A 36 1.02 -14.95 -2.81
CA ALA A 36 0.31 -15.72 -1.81
C ALA A 36 -0.52 -16.85 -2.42
N ILE A 37 -1.16 -16.60 -3.56
CA ILE A 37 -1.90 -17.66 -4.29
C ILE A 37 -0.95 -18.70 -4.87
N GLN A 38 0.17 -18.28 -5.46
CA GLN A 38 1.16 -19.18 -6.06
C GLN A 38 1.87 -20.06 -5.01
N ASP A 39 2.07 -19.53 -3.81
CA ASP A 39 2.72 -20.27 -2.73
C ASP A 39 1.85 -21.42 -2.17
N ASP A 40 0.51 -21.32 -2.28
CA ASP A 40 -0.42 -22.35 -1.84
C ASP A 40 -1.70 -22.39 -2.68
N VAL A 41 -1.55 -22.75 -3.96
CA VAL A 41 -2.67 -22.84 -4.92
C VAL A 41 -3.81 -23.73 -4.41
N PRO A 42 -3.58 -24.93 -3.85
CA PRO A 42 -4.68 -25.79 -3.37
C PRO A 42 -5.53 -25.15 -2.28
N CYS A 43 -4.90 -24.41 -1.35
CA CYS A 43 -5.61 -23.68 -0.30
C CYS A 43 -6.52 -22.59 -0.91
N TRP A 44 -5.97 -21.81 -1.84
CA TRP A 44 -6.72 -20.71 -2.43
C TRP A 44 -7.80 -21.15 -3.42
N GLU A 45 -7.59 -22.26 -4.13
CA GLU A 45 -8.66 -22.88 -4.92
C GLU A 45 -9.83 -23.32 -4.04
N LYS A 46 -9.57 -23.92 -2.89
CA LYS A 46 -10.62 -24.28 -1.94
C LYS A 46 -11.41 -23.05 -1.47
N VAL A 47 -10.71 -21.99 -1.06
CA VAL A 47 -11.34 -20.73 -0.64
C VAL A 47 -12.16 -20.11 -1.78
N ALA A 48 -11.66 -20.14 -3.03
CA ALA A 48 -12.39 -19.63 -4.18
C ALA A 48 -13.67 -20.43 -4.45
N ARG A 49 -13.64 -21.76 -4.36
CA ARG A 49 -14.81 -22.63 -4.52
C ARG A 49 -15.86 -22.34 -3.44
N GLU A 50 -15.44 -22.25 -2.18
CA GLU A 50 -16.34 -21.90 -1.06
C GLU A 50 -17.01 -20.54 -1.29
N LEU A 51 -16.27 -19.54 -1.80
CA LEU A 51 -16.85 -18.24 -2.11
C LEU A 51 -17.84 -18.27 -3.27
N ILE A 52 -17.60 -19.09 -4.30
CA ILE A 52 -18.53 -19.28 -5.42
C ILE A 52 -19.81 -19.96 -4.92
N ASP A 53 -19.69 -21.01 -4.11
CA ASP A 53 -20.84 -21.75 -3.55
C ASP A 53 -21.70 -20.85 -2.65
N GLN A 54 -21.06 -19.98 -1.85
CA GLN A 54 -21.75 -19.03 -0.97
C GLN A 54 -22.37 -17.84 -1.72
N ASN A 55 -21.93 -17.56 -2.95
CA ASN A 55 -22.39 -16.43 -3.74
C ASN A 55 -22.74 -16.87 -5.18
N PRO A 56 -23.85 -17.57 -5.37
CA PRO A 56 -24.27 -18.02 -6.70
C PRO A 56 -24.38 -16.83 -7.68
N GLY A 57 -23.73 -16.95 -8.82
CA GLY A 57 -23.72 -15.90 -9.83
C GLY A 57 -22.67 -14.80 -9.62
N ILE A 58 -21.77 -14.95 -8.66
CA ILE A 58 -20.65 -14.00 -8.51
C ILE A 58 -19.82 -13.95 -9.79
N ASP A 59 -19.52 -12.74 -10.28
CA ASP A 59 -18.64 -12.55 -11.40
C ASP A 59 -17.15 -12.64 -11.01
N LYS A 60 -16.28 -12.64 -11.99
CA LYS A 60 -14.83 -12.76 -11.76
C LYS A 60 -14.26 -11.60 -10.94
N GLU A 61 -14.79 -10.40 -11.13
CA GLU A 61 -14.36 -9.22 -10.41
C GLU A 61 -14.79 -9.28 -8.93
N GLY A 62 -16.03 -9.63 -8.67
CA GLY A 62 -16.54 -9.82 -7.31
C GLY A 62 -15.79 -10.92 -6.56
N LEU A 63 -15.48 -12.04 -7.23
CA LEU A 63 -14.67 -13.11 -6.66
C LEU A 63 -13.26 -12.62 -6.33
N PHE A 64 -12.62 -11.89 -7.26
CA PHE A 64 -11.30 -11.30 -7.04
C PHE A 64 -11.26 -10.41 -5.80
N TRP A 65 -12.23 -9.48 -5.66
CA TRP A 65 -12.26 -8.57 -4.52
C TRP A 65 -12.60 -9.26 -3.19
N LYS A 66 -13.40 -10.33 -3.21
CA LYS A 66 -13.62 -11.16 -2.01
C LYS A 66 -12.35 -11.89 -1.59
N LEU A 67 -11.65 -12.54 -2.53
CA LEU A 67 -10.36 -13.18 -2.26
C LEU A 67 -9.32 -12.18 -1.77
N TYR A 68 -9.23 -11.02 -2.41
CA TYR A 68 -8.32 -9.95 -2.02
C TYR A 68 -8.53 -9.52 -0.56
N LYS A 69 -9.79 -9.28 -0.15
CA LYS A 69 -10.11 -8.92 1.23
C LYS A 69 -9.73 -10.03 2.22
N ILE A 70 -9.91 -11.29 1.87
CA ILE A 70 -9.50 -12.42 2.71
C ILE A 70 -7.97 -12.45 2.88
N ILE A 71 -7.22 -12.22 1.80
CA ILE A 71 -5.75 -12.19 1.85
C ILE A 71 -5.26 -11.02 2.71
N VAL A 72 -5.82 -9.82 2.50
CA VAL A 72 -5.48 -8.65 3.33
C VAL A 72 -5.82 -8.94 4.80
N LYS A 73 -6.98 -9.53 5.09
CA LYS A 73 -7.37 -9.89 6.45
C LYS A 73 -6.39 -10.90 7.07
N ARG A 74 -6.12 -12.02 6.40
CA ARG A 74 -5.20 -13.06 6.91
C ARG A 74 -3.79 -12.50 7.10
N GLY A 75 -3.27 -11.74 6.14
CA GLY A 75 -1.96 -11.11 6.25
C GLY A 75 -1.91 -10.12 7.42
N SER A 76 -2.91 -9.28 7.59
CA SER A 76 -2.95 -8.33 8.70
C SER A 76 -3.08 -9.02 10.06
N ASP A 77 -3.78 -10.15 10.16
CA ASP A 77 -3.85 -10.95 11.38
C ASP A 77 -2.47 -11.47 11.81
N MET A 78 -1.62 -11.86 10.86
CA MET A 78 -0.26 -12.32 11.15
C MET A 78 0.60 -11.24 11.81
N TYR A 79 0.39 -9.96 11.44
CA TYR A 79 1.14 -8.82 11.98
C TYR A 79 0.48 -8.16 13.19
N LEU A 80 -0.77 -8.50 13.49
CA LEU A 80 -1.52 -7.87 14.57
C LEU A 80 -0.84 -8.00 15.96
N PRO A 81 -0.22 -9.14 16.31
CA PRO A 81 0.54 -9.24 17.56
C PRO A 81 1.71 -8.26 17.63
N LEU A 82 2.47 -8.09 16.54
CA LEU A 82 3.56 -7.10 16.47
C LEU A 82 3.03 -5.68 16.57
N PHE A 83 1.93 -5.37 15.88
CA PHE A 83 1.27 -4.07 15.93
C PHE A 83 0.89 -3.69 17.36
N ASN A 84 0.30 -4.60 18.11
CA ASN A 84 -0.05 -4.36 19.51
C ASN A 84 1.19 -4.26 20.41
N ALA A 85 2.16 -5.16 20.26
CA ALA A 85 3.37 -5.19 21.09
C ALA A 85 4.26 -3.96 20.88
N SER A 86 4.29 -3.39 19.67
CA SER A 86 5.05 -2.17 19.35
C SER A 86 4.38 -0.87 19.81
N GLY A 87 3.19 -0.94 20.41
CA GLY A 87 2.39 0.25 20.71
C GLY A 87 1.94 0.95 19.44
N PHE A 88 1.53 0.19 18.44
CA PHE A 88 0.99 0.64 17.15
C PHE A 88 2.00 1.39 16.26
N LYS A 89 3.28 1.07 16.40
CA LYS A 89 4.35 1.69 15.60
C LYS A 89 4.76 0.85 14.41
N GLU A 90 4.60 -0.46 14.49
CA GLU A 90 5.05 -1.45 13.51
C GLU A 90 3.92 -2.46 13.23
N GLY A 91 4.12 -3.39 12.30
CA GLY A 91 3.16 -4.46 12.03
C GLY A 91 1.95 -4.04 11.20
N PHE A 92 2.09 -3.03 10.35
CA PHE A 92 1.06 -2.68 9.38
C PHE A 92 1.10 -3.58 8.15
N LEU A 93 -0.08 -3.81 7.57
CA LEU A 93 -0.24 -4.37 6.23
C LEU A 93 -0.95 -3.38 5.33
N SER A 94 -0.45 -3.19 4.09
CA SER A 94 -1.10 -2.31 3.12
C SER A 94 -2.09 -3.05 2.25
N GLY A 95 -3.35 -2.60 2.25
CA GLY A 95 -4.37 -3.00 1.29
C GLY A 95 -4.61 -1.89 0.25
N GLN A 96 -4.51 -2.20 -1.05
CA GLN A 96 -4.60 -1.23 -2.13
C GLN A 96 -6.02 -1.10 -2.66
N VAL A 97 -6.44 0.12 -2.95
CA VAL A 97 -7.67 0.39 -3.71
C VAL A 97 -7.49 0.02 -5.19
N ASP A 98 -8.60 -0.19 -5.90
CA ASP A 98 -8.61 -0.55 -7.32
C ASP A 98 -7.93 0.54 -8.17
N PRO A 99 -6.81 0.25 -8.85
CA PRO A 99 -6.12 1.23 -9.67
C PRO A 99 -6.95 1.71 -10.87
N ARG A 100 -7.96 0.97 -11.29
CA ARG A 100 -8.88 1.38 -12.37
C ARG A 100 -9.79 2.53 -11.93
N LYS A 101 -9.91 2.77 -10.61
CA LYS A 101 -10.72 3.84 -10.00
C LYS A 101 -9.91 5.10 -9.67
N VAL A 102 -8.68 5.20 -10.16
CA VAL A 102 -7.73 6.29 -9.81
C VAL A 102 -8.29 7.71 -10.00
N PHE A 103 -9.28 7.89 -10.86
CA PHE A 103 -9.96 9.17 -11.11
C PHE A 103 -11.36 9.27 -10.48
N ASP A 104 -11.80 8.22 -9.78
CA ASP A 104 -13.08 8.20 -9.07
C ASP A 104 -12.87 8.25 -7.56
N LYS A 105 -12.91 9.47 -7.02
CA LYS A 105 -12.74 9.73 -5.59
C LYS A 105 -13.72 8.94 -4.72
N GLN A 106 -15.00 8.90 -5.10
CA GLN A 106 -16.03 8.27 -4.27
C GLN A 106 -15.89 6.76 -4.24
N ALA A 107 -15.63 6.14 -5.38
CA ALA A 107 -15.34 4.71 -5.46
C ALA A 107 -14.08 4.33 -4.66
N MET A 108 -13.02 5.16 -4.72
CA MET A 108 -11.82 4.94 -3.92
C MET A 108 -12.11 5.07 -2.42
N ILE A 109 -12.87 6.07 -1.98
CA ILE A 109 -13.24 6.25 -0.56
C ILE A 109 -14.00 5.02 -0.06
N GLN A 110 -15.05 4.62 -0.75
CA GLN A 110 -15.85 3.47 -0.37
C GLN A 110 -14.99 2.22 -0.20
N GLN A 111 -14.18 1.92 -1.19
CA GLN A 111 -13.31 0.74 -1.15
C GLN A 111 -12.22 0.86 -0.08
N ALA A 112 -11.66 2.05 0.12
CA ALA A 112 -10.67 2.32 1.14
C ALA A 112 -11.22 2.08 2.56
N GLU A 113 -12.43 2.53 2.83
CA GLU A 113 -13.10 2.31 4.12
C GLU A 113 -13.41 0.83 4.35
N GLU A 114 -13.84 0.10 3.30
CA GLU A 114 -14.00 -1.36 3.37
C GLU A 114 -12.69 -2.08 3.70
N ILE A 115 -11.60 -1.71 3.03
CA ILE A 115 -10.28 -2.30 3.27
C ILE A 115 -9.79 -1.98 4.68
N ALA A 116 -9.92 -0.73 5.13
CA ALA A 116 -9.51 -0.29 6.45
C ALA A 116 -10.28 -1.01 7.58
N SER A 117 -11.54 -1.38 7.33
CA SER A 117 -12.37 -2.08 8.30
C SER A 117 -11.96 -3.53 8.58
N LEU A 118 -11.08 -4.09 7.75
CA LEU A 118 -10.66 -5.48 7.88
C LEU A 118 -9.84 -5.74 9.15
N ASN A 119 -8.98 -4.79 9.53
CA ASN A 119 -8.17 -4.89 10.76
C ASN A 119 -7.60 -3.53 11.16
N PRO A 120 -7.35 -3.27 12.45
CA PRO A 120 -6.81 -1.99 12.94
C PRO A 120 -5.39 -1.68 12.45
N ASN A 121 -4.64 -2.67 12.00
CA ASN A 121 -3.29 -2.53 11.44
C ASN A 121 -3.28 -2.51 9.90
N VAL A 122 -4.43 -2.38 9.26
CA VAL A 122 -4.49 -2.19 7.81
C VAL A 122 -4.23 -0.73 7.48
N MET A 123 -3.29 -0.51 6.56
CA MET A 123 -2.95 0.78 5.99
C MET A 123 -3.44 0.81 4.54
N VAL A 124 -4.29 1.76 4.20
CA VAL A 124 -4.87 1.81 2.84
C VAL A 124 -3.88 2.40 1.86
N LYS A 125 -3.57 1.66 0.80
CA LYS A 125 -2.66 2.11 -0.25
C LYS A 125 -3.45 2.84 -1.34
N VAL A 126 -3.12 4.14 -1.51
CA VAL A 126 -3.84 5.09 -2.37
C VAL A 126 -2.89 5.68 -3.41
N PRO A 127 -3.28 5.76 -4.70
CA PRO A 127 -2.41 6.29 -5.77
C PRO A 127 -2.18 7.79 -5.63
N GLY A 128 -0.98 8.24 -6.07
CA GLY A 128 -0.57 9.64 -6.13
C GLY A 128 -1.21 10.38 -7.30
N SER A 129 -2.52 10.53 -7.27
CA SER A 129 -3.31 11.34 -8.20
C SER A 129 -4.03 12.47 -7.46
N LYS A 130 -4.55 13.45 -8.19
CA LYS A 130 -5.34 14.54 -7.60
C LYS A 130 -6.48 13.97 -6.71
N GLN A 131 -7.26 13.03 -7.23
CA GLN A 131 -8.34 12.39 -6.49
C GLN A 131 -7.80 11.52 -5.34
N GLY A 132 -6.66 10.85 -5.53
CA GLY A 132 -6.00 10.08 -4.47
C GLY A 132 -5.59 10.96 -3.28
N TYR A 133 -5.10 12.17 -3.51
CA TYR A 133 -4.78 13.09 -2.41
C TYR A 133 -6.02 13.54 -1.64
N GLU A 134 -7.14 13.77 -2.32
CA GLU A 134 -8.41 14.05 -1.67
C GLU A 134 -8.93 12.85 -0.84
N VAL A 135 -8.67 11.63 -1.31
CA VAL A 135 -8.97 10.39 -0.55
C VAL A 135 -8.06 10.29 0.68
N ILE A 136 -6.76 10.57 0.55
CA ILE A 136 -5.81 10.57 1.68
C ILE A 136 -6.22 11.57 2.75
N GLU A 137 -6.62 12.77 2.36
CA GLU A 137 -7.14 13.79 3.27
C GLU A 137 -8.38 13.27 4.03
N HIS A 138 -9.34 12.70 3.31
CA HIS A 138 -10.56 12.13 3.88
C HIS A 138 -10.27 10.99 4.87
N LEU A 139 -9.43 10.03 4.50
CA LEU A 139 -9.08 8.89 5.35
C LEU A 139 -8.33 9.34 6.60
N THR A 140 -7.38 10.26 6.44
CA THR A 140 -6.64 10.85 7.56
C THR A 140 -7.57 11.57 8.52
N ALA A 141 -8.55 12.32 8.01
CA ALA A 141 -9.56 12.99 8.82
C ALA A 141 -10.43 12.02 9.65
N LYS A 142 -10.51 10.76 9.23
CA LYS A 142 -11.18 9.65 9.96
C LYS A 142 -10.25 8.82 10.83
N GLY A 143 -8.96 9.13 10.91
CA GLY A 143 -7.99 8.35 11.66
C GLY A 143 -7.60 7.02 10.99
N ILE A 144 -7.87 6.87 9.69
CA ILE A 144 -7.51 5.70 8.90
C ILE A 144 -6.09 5.86 8.38
N SER A 145 -5.23 4.88 8.62
CA SER A 145 -3.84 4.88 8.18
C SER A 145 -3.71 4.76 6.66
N THR A 146 -2.78 5.51 6.07
CA THR A 146 -2.62 5.61 4.62
C THR A 146 -1.19 5.31 4.15
N ASN A 147 -1.07 4.67 2.99
CA ASN A 147 0.17 4.52 2.25
C ASN A 147 -0.02 5.12 0.86
N ASN A 148 0.54 6.31 0.61
CA ASN A 148 0.54 6.88 -0.72
C ASN A 148 1.53 6.13 -1.62
N THR A 149 1.13 5.83 -2.84
CA THR A 149 1.96 5.16 -3.85
C THR A 149 1.89 5.88 -5.19
N LEU A 150 2.75 5.51 -6.13
CA LEU A 150 2.86 6.17 -7.44
C LEU A 150 3.23 7.66 -7.33
N THR A 151 4.04 7.99 -6.35
CA THR A 151 4.68 9.30 -6.20
C THR A 151 6.06 9.21 -6.84
N PHE A 152 6.28 9.98 -7.89
CA PHE A 152 7.49 9.94 -8.71
C PHE A 152 8.26 11.26 -8.70
N VAL A 153 7.60 12.36 -8.38
CA VAL A 153 8.18 13.70 -8.43
C VAL A 153 7.88 14.48 -7.15
N LEU A 154 8.74 15.42 -6.82
CA LEU A 154 8.64 16.24 -5.62
C LEU A 154 7.29 16.95 -5.46
N PRO A 155 6.67 17.54 -6.50
CA PRO A 155 5.33 18.14 -6.34
C PRO A 155 4.28 17.15 -5.85
N GLN A 156 4.30 15.91 -6.30
CA GLN A 156 3.38 14.86 -5.83
C GLN A 156 3.59 14.55 -4.33
N LEU A 157 4.86 14.45 -3.89
CA LEU A 157 5.20 14.23 -2.49
C LEU A 157 4.69 15.38 -1.62
N LEU A 158 4.90 16.64 -2.04
CA LEU A 158 4.44 17.82 -1.32
C LEU A 158 2.91 17.89 -1.24
N ASP A 159 2.20 17.58 -2.33
CA ASP A 159 0.73 17.59 -2.34
C ASP A 159 0.15 16.49 -1.45
N CYS A 160 0.77 15.31 -1.44
CA CYS A 160 0.41 14.26 -0.48
C CYS A 160 0.59 14.73 0.96
N ALA A 161 1.76 15.31 1.29
CA ALA A 161 2.05 15.79 2.63
C ALA A 161 1.06 16.87 3.10
N ARG A 162 0.69 17.81 2.21
CA ARG A 162 -0.33 18.83 2.47
C ARG A 162 -1.72 18.22 2.72
N SER A 163 -2.08 17.19 1.95
CA SER A 163 -3.36 16.49 2.14
C SER A 163 -3.42 15.76 3.47
N VAL A 164 -2.34 15.11 3.86
CA VAL A 164 -2.20 14.51 5.20
C VAL A 164 -2.34 15.59 6.28
N GLN A 165 -1.67 16.73 6.13
CA GLN A 165 -1.77 17.83 7.09
C GLN A 165 -3.21 18.33 7.26
N ARG A 166 -3.94 18.61 6.17
CA ARG A 166 -5.35 19.05 6.23
C ARG A 166 -6.25 17.99 6.87
N GLY A 167 -6.00 16.70 6.55
CA GLY A 167 -6.70 15.59 7.19
C GLY A 167 -6.47 15.54 8.70
N LEU A 168 -5.23 15.73 9.15
CA LEU A 168 -4.88 15.77 10.58
C LEU A 168 -5.52 16.96 11.31
N GLU A 169 -5.57 18.14 10.69
CA GLU A 169 -6.24 19.32 11.23
C GLU A 169 -7.74 19.04 11.44
N THR A 170 -8.37 18.40 10.45
CA THR A 170 -9.77 18.00 10.52
C THR A 170 -10.01 16.94 11.59
N ALA A 171 -9.16 15.91 11.66
CA ALA A 171 -9.24 14.86 12.67
C ALA A 171 -9.14 15.43 14.09
N LYS A 172 -8.17 16.33 14.34
CA LYS A 172 -8.00 17.01 15.63
C LYS A 172 -9.23 17.85 16.00
N LYS A 173 -9.76 18.63 15.05
CA LYS A 173 -10.96 19.43 15.26
C LYS A 173 -12.16 18.58 15.66
N ASN A 174 -12.27 17.38 15.12
CA ASN A 174 -13.37 16.45 15.35
C ASN A 174 -13.12 15.49 16.53
N GLY A 175 -11.99 15.61 17.24
CA GLY A 175 -11.66 14.75 18.38
C GLY A 175 -11.39 13.29 18.00
N VAL A 176 -10.93 13.02 16.78
CA VAL A 176 -10.64 11.67 16.31
C VAL A 176 -9.39 11.13 17.01
N ASP A 177 -9.45 9.89 17.51
CA ASP A 177 -8.30 9.22 18.09
C ASP A 177 -7.28 8.84 16.99
N LEU A 178 -6.10 9.41 17.08
CA LEU A 178 -4.98 9.21 16.17
C LEU A 178 -3.88 8.30 16.74
N THR A 179 -4.11 7.64 17.88
CA THR A 179 -3.11 6.80 18.56
C THR A 179 -2.55 5.71 17.63
N ARG A 180 -3.41 5.09 16.83
CA ARG A 180 -3.08 4.03 15.88
C ARG A 180 -2.77 4.54 14.48
N TRP A 181 -3.03 5.80 14.21
CA TRP A 181 -2.88 6.37 12.87
C TRP A 181 -1.42 6.54 12.47
N ARG A 182 -1.12 6.15 11.24
CA ARG A 182 0.18 6.38 10.59
C ARG A 182 -0.05 6.71 9.12
N SER A 183 0.89 7.46 8.52
CA SER A 183 0.90 7.72 7.09
C SER A 183 2.29 7.52 6.50
N VAL A 184 2.32 6.95 5.32
CA VAL A 184 3.54 6.70 4.54
C VAL A 184 3.37 7.29 3.15
N ILE A 185 4.41 7.93 2.67
CA ILE A 185 4.52 8.35 1.28
C ILE A 185 5.63 7.52 0.64
N THR A 186 5.25 6.63 -0.28
CA THR A 186 6.21 5.83 -1.04
C THR A 186 6.63 6.59 -2.28
N HIS A 187 7.84 7.12 -2.26
CA HIS A 187 8.48 7.72 -3.44
C HIS A 187 9.13 6.61 -4.28
N MET A 188 8.84 6.59 -5.58
CA MET A 188 9.18 5.45 -6.45
C MET A 188 10.27 5.81 -7.45
N GLU A 189 11.44 6.18 -6.97
CA GLU A 189 12.58 6.64 -7.77
C GLU A 189 13.09 5.58 -8.76
N SER A 190 13.36 4.37 -8.26
CA SER A 190 13.98 3.29 -9.06
C SER A 190 13.12 2.79 -10.21
N ARG A 191 11.85 3.12 -10.24
CA ARG A 191 10.95 2.69 -11.32
C ARG A 191 11.32 3.22 -12.69
N TYR A 192 12.00 4.34 -12.77
CA TYR A 192 12.48 4.89 -14.03
C TYR A 192 13.63 4.07 -14.61
N GLY A 193 14.60 3.69 -13.79
CA GLY A 193 15.73 2.88 -14.22
C GLY A 193 15.36 1.43 -14.51
N ASP A 194 14.57 0.83 -13.60
CA ASP A 194 14.31 -0.61 -13.62
C ASP A 194 13.13 -0.99 -14.53
N LEU A 195 12.05 -0.21 -14.53
CA LEU A 195 10.79 -0.56 -15.20
C LEU A 195 10.30 0.50 -16.21
N GLY A 196 10.85 1.71 -16.17
CA GLY A 196 10.38 2.83 -16.99
C GLY A 196 10.89 2.82 -18.43
N GLY A 197 11.70 1.83 -18.82
CA GLY A 197 12.24 1.73 -20.18
C GLY A 197 13.31 2.80 -20.51
N LEU A 198 13.88 3.47 -19.49
CA LEU A 198 14.87 4.52 -19.68
C LEU A 198 16.05 4.06 -20.52
N ARG A 199 16.58 2.86 -20.25
CA ARG A 199 17.72 2.28 -20.96
C ARG A 199 17.36 1.95 -22.41
N ASP A 200 16.18 1.40 -22.64
CA ASP A 200 15.70 1.03 -23.98
C ASP A 200 15.49 2.29 -24.84
N PHE A 201 14.86 3.29 -24.24
CA PHE A 201 14.66 4.58 -24.91
C PHE A 201 15.97 5.29 -25.21
N ALA A 202 16.94 5.28 -24.30
CA ALA A 202 18.27 5.84 -24.53
C ALA A 202 18.99 5.12 -25.67
N LYS A 203 18.92 3.78 -25.68
CA LYS A 203 19.51 2.95 -26.73
C LYS A 203 18.91 3.23 -28.12
N GLU A 204 17.59 3.41 -28.19
CA GLU A 204 16.90 3.82 -29.43
C GLU A 204 17.40 5.18 -29.96
N LYS A 205 17.88 6.05 -29.06
CA LYS A 205 18.47 7.36 -29.39
C LYS A 205 19.98 7.31 -29.60
N GLY A 206 20.59 6.12 -29.58
CA GLY A 206 22.03 5.94 -29.69
C GLY A 206 22.81 6.43 -28.47
N ILE A 207 22.17 6.50 -27.30
CA ILE A 207 22.77 6.94 -26.03
C ILE A 207 23.05 5.69 -25.17
N GLU A 208 24.30 5.48 -24.81
CA GLU A 208 24.68 4.49 -23.79
C GLU A 208 24.63 5.14 -22.42
N LEU A 209 23.83 4.55 -21.52
CA LEU A 209 23.73 4.97 -20.13
C LEU A 209 24.54 4.02 -19.25
N SER A 210 25.48 4.58 -18.50
CA SER A 210 26.10 3.87 -17.38
C SER A 210 25.13 3.72 -16.21
N GLU A 211 25.45 2.88 -15.24
CA GLU A 211 24.69 2.76 -14.01
C GLU A 211 24.61 4.10 -13.26
N ALA A 212 25.71 4.86 -13.27
CA ALA A 212 25.76 6.20 -12.65
C ALA A 212 24.80 7.18 -13.35
N ASP A 213 24.69 7.15 -14.68
CA ASP A 213 23.77 8.00 -15.42
C ASP A 213 22.31 7.68 -15.07
N VAL A 214 21.96 6.38 -14.94
CA VAL A 214 20.61 5.96 -14.53
C VAL A 214 20.31 6.46 -13.12
N ARG A 215 21.22 6.28 -12.16
CA ARG A 215 21.02 6.77 -10.79
C ARG A 215 20.94 8.30 -10.71
N MET A 216 21.71 9.01 -11.51
CA MET A 216 21.61 10.47 -11.62
C MET A 216 20.28 10.93 -12.22
N ALA A 217 19.75 10.21 -13.22
CA ALA A 217 18.44 10.51 -13.78
C ALA A 217 17.31 10.26 -12.77
N GLU A 218 17.39 9.19 -11.98
CA GLU A 218 16.45 8.90 -10.90
C GLU A 218 16.47 10.02 -9.83
N LEU A 219 17.66 10.46 -9.42
CA LEU A 219 17.81 11.55 -8.46
C LEU A 219 17.35 12.90 -9.00
N ALA A 220 17.52 13.17 -10.30
CA ALA A 220 17.10 14.42 -10.93
C ALA A 220 15.56 14.59 -10.99
N ILE A 221 14.80 13.52 -10.82
CA ILE A 221 13.33 13.56 -10.76
C ILE A 221 12.85 13.99 -9.37
N PHE A 222 13.67 13.77 -8.35
CA PHE A 222 13.39 14.15 -6.98
C PHE A 222 13.60 15.65 -6.78
#